data_57e1b9cefd659eaea0760337029d57be
#
_entry.id   57e1b9cefd659eaea0760337029d57be
#
_cell.length_a   1.000
_cell.length_b   1.000
_cell.length_c   1.000
_cell.angle_alpha   90.00
_cell.angle_beta   90.00
_cell.angle_gamma   90.00
#
_symmetry.space_group_name_H-M   'P 1'
#
loop_
_entity.id
_entity.type
_entity.pdbx_description
1 polymer ?
#
loop_
_entity_poly.entity_id
_entity_poly.type
_entity_poly.pdbx_seq_one_letter_code
_entity_poly.pdbx_strand_id
1 'polypeptide(L)'
;MAVKVQGSKVRYAVVGAGWISQGAFMPGVAHTGNSVMTAIVTGDEAKAQALGKRYGITNTYHYDAYRAALDSGTFDAIYLALPNWQHREFAVPALERGIHVLLEKPMATSEDDCHAIQAAADSTGAKLLIAYRLHFEPATLEAIRMVRAGELGKARLFTSAFTQHVAKTNHRAKHGFWAGPVADMGPYPINAVRNLFGAEPEEVMAWGQKHKEFGFDFDDTVSVLLRFPGGRMAQFTVAYGLNAHSHYRVHGTDGDLLVQPGFTFPGPLKHVLTMGETTTERTFPAVDQFGGETHYFSDCILHDRAPEPDGQEGLLDVRVVAAIGRALETGHPQGLELMVRDVYPTPAQATALPAVAPPPFVNAAEPSKG
;
A
#
# COMPACT_ATOMS: atom_id res chain seq x y z
N MET A 1 11.17 -16.73 18.02
CA MET A 1 11.87 -15.45 18.25
C MET A 1 12.25 -14.88 16.89
N ALA A 2 12.13 -13.55 16.73
CA ALA A 2 12.53 -12.86 15.50
C ALA A 2 14.01 -13.14 15.14
N VAL A 3 14.27 -13.20 13.83
CA VAL A 3 15.61 -13.29 13.28
C VAL A 3 16.41 -12.05 13.68
N LYS A 4 17.61 -12.24 14.22
CA LYS A 4 18.52 -11.14 14.50
C LYS A 4 19.40 -10.87 13.30
N VAL A 5 19.35 -9.63 12.80
CA VAL A 5 20.18 -9.19 11.68
C VAL A 5 21.65 -9.18 12.10
N GLN A 6 22.50 -9.80 11.29
CA GLN A 6 23.95 -9.76 11.47
C GLN A 6 24.54 -8.66 10.57
N GLY A 7 25.06 -7.62 11.18
CA GLY A 7 25.67 -6.48 10.48
C GLY A 7 24.76 -5.25 10.41
N SER A 8 25.07 -4.34 9.49
CA SER A 8 24.45 -3.02 9.37
C SER A 8 23.36 -2.94 8.29
N LYS A 9 23.04 -4.06 7.62
CA LYS A 9 22.05 -4.11 6.53
C LYS A 9 21.11 -5.28 6.71
N VAL A 10 19.81 -5.03 6.53
CA VAL A 10 18.79 -6.06 6.45
C VAL A 10 18.84 -6.72 5.07
N ARG A 11 18.91 -8.07 5.06
CA ARG A 11 18.92 -8.89 3.85
C ARG A 11 17.48 -9.23 3.45
N TYR A 12 17.09 -8.87 2.23
CA TYR A 12 15.74 -9.10 1.73
C TYR A 12 15.68 -10.22 0.69
N ALA A 13 14.65 -11.07 0.78
CA ALA A 13 14.17 -11.84 -0.35
C ALA A 13 12.98 -11.11 -1.01
N VAL A 14 12.99 -11.04 -2.34
CA VAL A 14 11.85 -10.55 -3.13
C VAL A 14 10.94 -11.71 -3.45
N VAL A 15 9.74 -11.75 -2.86
CA VAL A 15 8.72 -12.79 -3.09
C VAL A 15 7.64 -12.21 -4.01
N GLY A 16 7.64 -12.66 -5.26
CA GLY A 16 6.83 -12.05 -6.32
C GLY A 16 7.61 -10.99 -7.11
N ALA A 17 8.39 -11.40 -8.11
CA ALA A 17 9.17 -10.51 -8.98
C ALA A 17 8.32 -9.96 -10.15
N GLY A 18 7.14 -9.38 -9.83
CA GLY A 18 6.23 -8.74 -10.77
C GLY A 18 6.62 -7.30 -11.12
N TRP A 19 5.68 -6.59 -11.76
CA TRP A 19 5.88 -5.21 -12.18
C TRP A 19 6.28 -4.28 -11.03
N ILE A 20 5.56 -4.33 -9.90
CA ILE A 20 5.83 -3.41 -8.78
C ILE A 20 7.19 -3.68 -8.13
N SER A 21 7.54 -4.95 -7.97
CA SER A 21 8.87 -5.32 -7.44
C SER A 21 9.98 -4.82 -8.33
N GLN A 22 9.89 -5.05 -9.65
CA GLN A 22 10.93 -4.66 -10.60
C GLN A 22 10.98 -3.16 -10.87
N GLY A 23 9.81 -2.50 -10.86
CA GLY A 23 9.70 -1.08 -11.21
C GLY A 23 9.98 -0.13 -10.05
N ALA A 24 9.83 -0.60 -8.82
CA ALA A 24 9.87 0.26 -7.64
C ALA A 24 10.74 -0.30 -6.51
N PHE A 25 10.40 -1.44 -5.92
CA PHE A 25 11.12 -1.97 -4.77
C PHE A 25 12.60 -2.30 -5.07
N MET A 26 12.85 -3.15 -6.09
CA MET A 26 14.21 -3.62 -6.38
C MET A 26 15.20 -2.48 -6.70
N PRO A 27 14.84 -1.47 -7.53
CA PRO A 27 15.73 -0.33 -7.75
C PRO A 27 15.87 0.54 -6.49
N GLY A 28 14.81 0.69 -5.68
CA GLY A 28 14.83 1.46 -4.45
C GLY A 28 15.78 0.91 -3.39
N VAL A 29 15.83 -0.40 -3.20
CA VAL A 29 16.72 -1.05 -2.20
C VAL A 29 18.18 -0.65 -2.40
N ALA A 30 18.62 -0.45 -3.64
CA ALA A 30 20.03 -0.18 -3.95
C ALA A 30 20.58 1.09 -3.28
N HIS A 31 19.74 2.06 -2.93
CA HIS A 31 20.18 3.33 -2.34
C HIS A 31 19.65 3.62 -0.92
N THR A 32 19.01 2.66 -0.26
CA THR A 32 18.57 2.80 1.13
C THR A 32 19.73 2.89 2.14
N GLY A 33 20.89 2.35 1.78
CA GLY A 33 22.08 2.31 2.64
C GLY A 33 22.07 1.21 3.71
N ASN A 34 20.89 0.84 4.23
CA ASN A 34 20.69 -0.12 5.31
C ASN A 34 20.00 -1.44 4.88
N SER A 35 19.84 -1.66 3.58
CA SER A 35 19.16 -2.83 3.01
C SER A 35 19.97 -3.44 1.86
N VAL A 36 19.76 -4.73 1.60
CA VAL A 36 20.35 -5.44 0.45
C VAL A 36 19.45 -6.59 0.03
N MET A 37 19.30 -6.82 -1.27
CA MET A 37 18.59 -7.99 -1.80
C MET A 37 19.55 -9.17 -1.87
N THR A 38 19.15 -10.31 -1.31
CA THR A 38 19.99 -11.54 -1.29
C THR A 38 19.30 -12.75 -1.89
N ALA A 39 17.97 -12.69 -2.10
CA ALA A 39 17.23 -13.80 -2.70
C ALA A 39 16.06 -13.30 -3.56
N ILE A 40 15.62 -14.13 -4.51
CA ILE A 40 14.43 -13.95 -5.34
C ILE A 40 13.60 -15.21 -5.27
N VAL A 41 12.30 -15.08 -5.02
CA VAL A 41 11.30 -16.16 -5.06
C VAL A 41 10.28 -15.83 -6.15
N THR A 42 10.23 -16.61 -7.21
CA THR A 42 9.32 -16.41 -8.35
C THR A 42 9.04 -17.72 -9.07
N GLY A 43 7.88 -17.87 -9.69
CA GLY A 43 7.50 -19.03 -10.49
C GLY A 43 8.10 -19.05 -11.92
N ASP A 44 8.94 -18.08 -12.28
CA ASP A 44 9.54 -17.93 -13.61
C ASP A 44 11.07 -17.99 -13.48
N GLU A 45 11.65 -19.13 -13.87
CA GLU A 45 13.09 -19.38 -13.75
C GLU A 45 13.92 -18.42 -14.63
N ALA A 46 13.49 -18.14 -15.85
CA ALA A 46 14.19 -17.22 -16.74
C ALA A 46 14.21 -15.79 -16.16
N LYS A 47 13.11 -15.37 -15.55
CA LYS A 47 13.02 -14.11 -14.80
C LYS A 47 13.97 -14.10 -13.61
N ALA A 48 13.99 -15.18 -12.81
CA ALA A 48 14.88 -15.31 -11.66
C ALA A 48 16.35 -15.17 -12.07
N GLN A 49 16.78 -15.86 -13.13
CA GLN A 49 18.14 -15.80 -13.65
C GLN A 49 18.51 -14.40 -14.17
N ALA A 50 17.62 -13.77 -14.96
CA ALA A 50 17.88 -12.44 -15.52
C ALA A 50 17.98 -11.37 -14.44
N LEU A 51 17.07 -11.37 -13.46
CA LEU A 51 17.09 -10.44 -12.32
C LEU A 51 18.25 -10.74 -11.38
N GLY A 52 18.54 -12.03 -11.11
CA GLY A 52 19.71 -12.45 -10.34
C GLY A 52 21.01 -11.90 -10.93
N LYS A 53 21.18 -12.02 -12.25
CA LYS A 53 22.35 -11.43 -12.97
C LYS A 53 22.38 -9.91 -12.85
N ARG A 54 21.23 -9.23 -13.00
CA ARG A 54 21.14 -7.76 -12.94
C ARG A 54 21.54 -7.20 -11.58
N TYR A 55 21.09 -7.85 -10.51
CA TYR A 55 21.26 -7.36 -9.13
C TYR A 55 22.35 -8.09 -8.34
N GLY A 56 23.08 -9.04 -8.97
CA GLY A 56 24.13 -9.80 -8.30
C GLY A 56 23.58 -10.80 -7.27
N ILE A 57 22.35 -11.30 -7.46
CA ILE A 57 21.68 -12.23 -6.54
C ILE A 57 21.85 -13.65 -7.07
N THR A 58 22.42 -14.53 -6.26
CA THR A 58 22.64 -15.95 -6.60
C THR A 58 21.59 -16.90 -6.04
N ASN A 59 20.90 -16.50 -4.95
CA ASN A 59 19.88 -17.33 -4.31
C ASN A 59 18.53 -17.09 -5.01
N THR A 60 18.12 -18.03 -5.83
CA THR A 60 16.82 -17.98 -6.53
C THR A 60 16.01 -19.23 -6.20
N TYR A 61 14.73 -19.07 -5.95
CA TYR A 61 13.83 -20.15 -5.56
C TYR A 61 12.53 -20.08 -6.37
N HIS A 62 11.98 -21.26 -6.72
CA HIS A 62 10.62 -21.37 -7.21
C HIS A 62 9.64 -21.31 -6.03
N TYR A 63 8.36 -20.93 -6.27
CA TYR A 63 7.35 -20.89 -5.21
C TYR A 63 7.19 -22.21 -4.47
N ASP A 64 7.29 -23.36 -5.17
CA ASP A 64 7.22 -24.70 -4.55
C ASP A 64 8.35 -24.96 -3.54
N ALA A 65 9.48 -24.27 -3.71
CA ALA A 65 10.62 -24.34 -2.81
C ALA A 65 10.61 -23.24 -1.74
N TYR A 66 9.51 -22.51 -1.56
CA TYR A 66 9.44 -21.37 -0.66
C TYR A 66 9.81 -21.71 0.79
N ARG A 67 9.32 -22.87 1.29
CA ARG A 67 9.67 -23.30 2.66
C ARG A 67 11.18 -23.56 2.81
N ALA A 68 11.80 -24.16 1.83
CA ALA A 68 13.26 -24.35 1.82
C ALA A 68 14.01 -23.01 1.72
N ALA A 69 13.47 -22.03 0.99
CA ALA A 69 14.00 -20.67 0.97
C ALA A 69 13.96 -20.02 2.36
N LEU A 70 12.85 -20.15 3.08
CA LEU A 70 12.71 -19.63 4.46
C LEU A 70 13.72 -20.28 5.44
N ASP A 71 14.02 -21.54 5.26
CA ASP A 71 14.95 -22.29 6.13
C ASP A 71 16.44 -22.11 5.73
N SER A 72 16.73 -21.39 4.64
CA SER A 72 18.08 -21.23 4.08
C SER A 72 19.00 -20.30 4.87
N GLY A 73 18.46 -19.40 5.71
CA GLY A 73 19.21 -18.37 6.41
C GLY A 73 19.86 -17.32 5.51
N THR A 74 19.47 -17.23 4.25
CA THR A 74 20.05 -16.29 3.26
C THR A 74 19.48 -14.87 3.35
N PHE A 75 18.36 -14.66 4.05
CA PHE A 75 17.72 -13.37 4.25
C PHE A 75 17.13 -13.21 5.64
N ASP A 76 16.92 -11.98 6.08
CA ASP A 76 16.36 -11.60 7.38
C ASP A 76 14.90 -11.14 7.25
N ALA A 77 14.54 -10.63 6.09
CA ALA A 77 13.22 -10.10 5.77
C ALA A 77 12.78 -10.50 4.36
N ILE A 78 11.47 -10.49 4.13
CA ILE A 78 10.91 -10.61 2.78
C ILE A 78 10.17 -9.32 2.40
N TYR A 79 10.22 -8.94 1.12
CA TYR A 79 9.25 -8.10 0.47
C TYR A 79 8.25 -8.98 -0.26
N LEU A 80 6.99 -8.99 0.18
CA LEU A 80 5.95 -9.86 -0.34
C LEU A 80 5.00 -9.07 -1.23
N ALA A 81 5.09 -9.30 -2.55
CA ALA A 81 4.36 -8.60 -3.60
C ALA A 81 3.67 -9.60 -4.56
N LEU A 82 2.95 -10.53 -3.99
CA LEU A 82 2.04 -11.45 -4.67
C LEU A 82 0.63 -10.86 -4.77
N PRO A 83 -0.28 -11.47 -5.52
CA PRO A 83 -1.70 -11.14 -5.42
C PRO A 83 -2.22 -11.26 -3.97
N ASN A 84 -3.07 -10.33 -3.54
CA ASN A 84 -3.50 -10.20 -2.15
C ASN A 84 -4.16 -11.47 -1.55
N TRP A 85 -4.78 -12.31 -2.37
CA TRP A 85 -5.35 -13.59 -1.93
C TRP A 85 -4.31 -14.66 -1.59
N GLN A 86 -3.04 -14.42 -1.89
CA GLN A 86 -1.91 -15.30 -1.52
C GLN A 86 -1.12 -14.75 -0.30
N HIS A 87 -1.41 -13.56 0.18
CA HIS A 87 -0.61 -12.92 1.21
C HIS A 87 -0.50 -13.76 2.48
N ARG A 88 -1.61 -14.31 3.00
CA ARG A 88 -1.59 -15.18 4.18
C ARG A 88 -0.70 -16.41 3.99
N GLU A 89 -0.81 -17.07 2.84
CA GLU A 89 -0.08 -18.30 2.55
C GLU A 89 1.44 -18.11 2.61
N PHE A 90 1.92 -16.93 2.19
CA PHE A 90 3.34 -16.63 2.15
C PHE A 90 3.83 -15.83 3.37
N ALA A 91 3.02 -14.95 3.95
CA ALA A 91 3.41 -14.15 5.10
C ALA A 91 3.51 -14.98 6.39
N VAL A 92 2.48 -15.81 6.69
CA VAL A 92 2.43 -16.58 7.93
C VAL A 92 3.64 -17.50 8.11
N PRO A 93 4.04 -18.35 7.13
CA PRO A 93 5.21 -19.20 7.30
C PRO A 93 6.55 -18.44 7.49
N ALA A 94 6.68 -17.23 6.93
CA ALA A 94 7.85 -16.39 7.13
C ALA A 94 7.87 -15.83 8.57
N LEU A 95 6.76 -15.25 9.02
CA LEU A 95 6.61 -14.69 10.37
C LEU A 95 6.79 -15.74 11.46
N GLU A 96 6.24 -16.95 11.28
CA GLU A 96 6.42 -18.10 12.21
C GLU A 96 7.88 -18.52 12.36
N ARG A 97 8.74 -18.24 11.37
CA ARG A 97 10.19 -18.45 11.43
C ARG A 97 10.95 -17.25 11.97
N GLY A 98 10.24 -16.20 12.37
CA GLY A 98 10.83 -14.97 12.85
C GLY A 98 11.40 -14.08 11.75
N ILE A 99 11.14 -14.39 10.48
CA ILE A 99 11.54 -13.56 9.34
C ILE A 99 10.61 -12.34 9.26
N HIS A 100 11.18 -11.15 9.15
CA HIS A 100 10.42 -9.91 9.06
C HIS A 100 9.71 -9.79 7.72
N VAL A 101 8.55 -9.11 7.67
CA VAL A 101 7.74 -9.03 6.44
C VAL A 101 7.36 -7.59 6.11
N LEU A 102 7.81 -7.11 4.96
CA LEU A 102 7.26 -5.95 4.26
C LEU A 102 6.22 -6.46 3.28
N LEU A 103 4.94 -6.24 3.60
CA LEU A 103 3.79 -6.84 2.92
C LEU A 103 3.05 -5.81 2.07
N GLU A 104 2.87 -6.06 0.78
CA GLU A 104 2.06 -5.20 -0.08
C GLU A 104 0.61 -5.09 0.40
N LYS A 105 0.05 -3.94 0.15
CA LYS A 105 -1.36 -3.64 0.43
C LYS A 105 -2.29 -4.26 -0.66
N PRO A 106 -3.56 -4.58 -0.34
CA PRO A 106 -4.12 -4.68 1.01
C PRO A 106 -3.51 -5.86 1.78
N MET A 107 -3.48 -5.78 3.11
CA MET A 107 -2.82 -6.79 3.95
C MET A 107 -3.27 -8.23 3.64
N ALA A 108 -4.58 -8.42 3.43
CA ALA A 108 -5.18 -9.71 3.06
C ALA A 108 -6.55 -9.50 2.41
N THR A 109 -7.32 -10.60 2.21
CA THR A 109 -8.66 -10.58 1.64
C THR A 109 -9.78 -10.82 2.65
N SER A 110 -9.44 -10.96 3.93
CA SER A 110 -10.39 -11.10 5.04
C SER A 110 -9.77 -10.61 6.35
N GLU A 111 -10.63 -10.26 7.32
CA GLU A 111 -10.19 -9.93 8.68
C GLU A 111 -9.50 -11.14 9.35
N ASP A 112 -10.02 -12.35 9.15
CA ASP A 112 -9.42 -13.59 9.68
C ASP A 112 -8.00 -13.82 9.16
N ASP A 113 -7.74 -13.53 7.89
CA ASP A 113 -6.40 -13.63 7.32
C ASP A 113 -5.47 -12.56 7.90
N CYS A 114 -5.97 -11.34 8.10
CA CYS A 114 -5.21 -10.29 8.78
C CYS A 114 -4.84 -10.70 10.21
N HIS A 115 -5.79 -11.24 10.97
CA HIS A 115 -5.54 -11.75 12.33
C HIS A 115 -4.53 -12.89 12.34
N ALA A 116 -4.58 -13.81 11.38
CA ALA A 116 -3.63 -14.89 11.27
C ALA A 116 -2.19 -14.39 10.99
N ILE A 117 -2.05 -13.40 10.10
CA ILE A 117 -0.77 -12.77 9.79
C ILE A 117 -0.23 -12.02 11.03
N GLN A 118 -1.08 -11.25 11.72
CA GLN A 118 -0.67 -10.52 12.92
C GLN A 118 -0.25 -11.48 14.05
N ALA A 119 -1.05 -12.52 14.30
CA ALA A 119 -0.74 -13.52 15.33
C ALA A 119 0.60 -14.23 15.07
N ALA A 120 0.93 -14.51 13.80
CA ALA A 120 2.20 -15.09 13.42
C ALA A 120 3.37 -14.13 13.73
N ALA A 121 3.22 -12.82 13.44
CA ALA A 121 4.19 -11.80 13.78
C ALA A 121 4.41 -11.71 15.30
N ASP A 122 3.31 -11.62 16.06
CA ASP A 122 3.34 -11.50 17.53
C ASP A 122 3.99 -12.72 18.21
N SER A 123 3.75 -13.92 17.67
CA SER A 123 4.28 -15.18 18.24
C SER A 123 5.82 -15.24 18.26
N THR A 124 6.47 -14.54 17.34
CA THR A 124 7.93 -14.55 17.20
C THR A 124 8.58 -13.21 17.53
N GLY A 125 7.81 -12.12 17.53
CA GLY A 125 8.30 -10.74 17.58
C GLY A 125 8.89 -10.26 16.25
N ALA A 126 8.63 -10.99 15.15
CA ALA A 126 9.01 -10.53 13.81
C ALA A 126 8.26 -9.25 13.45
N LYS A 127 8.95 -8.30 12.86
CA LYS A 127 8.33 -7.03 12.44
C LYS A 127 7.50 -7.26 11.18
N LEU A 128 6.29 -6.70 11.17
CA LEU A 128 5.38 -6.65 10.02
C LEU A 128 5.10 -5.18 9.69
N LEU A 129 5.37 -4.78 8.46
CA LEU A 129 4.99 -3.47 7.92
C LEU A 129 4.12 -3.68 6.68
N ILE A 130 2.99 -2.98 6.62
CA ILE A 130 2.15 -2.97 5.43
C ILE A 130 2.61 -1.84 4.50
N ALA A 131 2.84 -2.15 3.23
CA ALA A 131 3.47 -1.25 2.27
C ALA A 131 2.56 -0.08 1.84
N TYR A 132 2.26 0.80 2.78
CA TYR A 132 1.60 2.09 2.52
C TYR A 132 2.65 3.15 2.20
N ARG A 133 3.25 3.07 1.02
CA ARG A 133 4.36 3.91 0.56
C ARG A 133 4.15 5.42 0.75
N LEU A 134 2.89 5.88 0.79
CA LEU A 134 2.54 7.29 1.01
C LEU A 134 2.76 7.74 2.46
N HIS A 135 2.92 6.83 3.43
CA HIS A 135 3.35 7.15 4.79
C HIS A 135 4.81 7.62 4.87
N PHE A 136 5.53 7.58 3.76
CA PHE A 136 6.93 8.03 3.64
C PHE A 136 7.08 9.18 2.65
N GLU A 137 5.97 9.66 2.07
CA GLU A 137 5.95 10.70 1.06
C GLU A 137 5.68 12.08 1.71
N PRO A 138 6.59 13.08 1.51
CA PRO A 138 6.54 14.36 2.22
C PRO A 138 5.24 15.16 2.04
N ALA A 139 4.65 15.19 0.84
CA ALA A 139 3.41 15.94 0.62
C ALA A 139 2.23 15.29 1.37
N THR A 140 2.14 13.96 1.35
CA THR A 140 1.10 13.21 2.07
C THR A 140 1.18 13.47 3.58
N LEU A 141 2.38 13.37 4.14
CA LEU A 141 2.61 13.60 5.57
C LEU A 141 2.32 15.06 5.97
N GLU A 142 2.66 16.01 5.12
CA GLU A 142 2.35 17.42 5.34
C GLU A 142 0.83 17.67 5.28
N ALA A 143 0.11 17.07 4.34
CA ALA A 143 -1.36 17.16 4.29
C ALA A 143 -2.00 16.63 5.58
N ILE A 144 -1.55 15.47 6.06
CA ILE A 144 -2.02 14.88 7.33
C ILE A 144 -1.73 15.84 8.50
N ARG A 145 -0.52 16.37 8.58
CA ARG A 145 -0.14 17.35 9.62
C ARG A 145 -1.04 18.59 9.61
N MET A 146 -1.23 19.20 8.44
CA MET A 146 -2.04 20.42 8.29
C MET A 146 -3.49 20.21 8.72
N VAL A 147 -4.11 19.12 8.25
CA VAL A 147 -5.52 18.82 8.57
C VAL A 147 -5.69 18.52 10.07
N ARG A 148 -4.79 17.71 10.64
CA ARG A 148 -4.84 17.36 12.07
C ARG A 148 -4.46 18.51 13.00
N ALA A 149 -3.63 19.44 12.56
CA ALA A 149 -3.33 20.69 13.26
C ALA A 149 -4.50 21.71 13.21
N GLY A 150 -5.54 21.42 12.40
CA GLY A 150 -6.70 22.33 12.25
C GLY A 150 -6.44 23.54 11.38
N GLU A 151 -5.42 23.51 10.52
CA GLU A 151 -5.09 24.66 9.64
C GLU A 151 -6.20 25.00 8.65
N LEU A 152 -7.08 24.04 8.32
CA LEU A 152 -8.28 24.24 7.51
C LEU A 152 -9.54 24.57 8.34
N GLY A 153 -9.39 24.82 9.64
CA GLY A 153 -10.52 24.79 10.59
C GLY A 153 -10.97 23.35 10.87
N LYS A 154 -12.26 23.13 11.04
CA LYS A 154 -12.82 21.78 11.27
C LYS A 154 -13.00 21.08 9.93
N ALA A 155 -12.18 20.08 9.64
CA ALA A 155 -12.34 19.22 8.45
C ALA A 155 -13.72 18.53 8.48
N ARG A 156 -14.48 18.62 7.39
CA ARG A 156 -15.87 18.13 7.29
C ARG A 156 -16.09 17.14 6.18
N LEU A 157 -15.43 17.35 5.04
CA LEU A 157 -15.64 16.55 3.84
C LEU A 157 -14.30 16.18 3.20
N PHE A 158 -14.19 14.92 2.79
CA PHE A 158 -13.13 14.43 1.92
C PHE A 158 -13.74 13.96 0.60
N THR A 159 -13.16 14.35 -0.54
CA THR A 159 -13.54 13.87 -1.87
C THR A 159 -12.32 13.40 -2.64
N SER A 160 -12.47 12.29 -3.41
CA SER A 160 -11.35 11.72 -4.15
C SER A 160 -11.80 10.98 -5.41
N ALA A 161 -10.92 10.94 -6.42
CA ALA A 161 -11.01 10.00 -7.52
C ALA A 161 -9.64 9.40 -7.80
N PHE A 162 -9.61 8.08 -8.03
CA PHE A 162 -8.43 7.38 -8.48
C PHE A 162 -8.81 6.41 -9.59
N THR A 163 -8.32 6.66 -10.79
CA THR A 163 -8.63 5.89 -12.01
C THR A 163 -7.36 5.48 -12.73
N GLN A 164 -7.41 4.32 -13.37
CA GLN A 164 -6.32 3.84 -14.23
C GLN A 164 -6.86 2.90 -15.32
N HIS A 165 -6.10 2.76 -16.39
CA HIS A 165 -6.36 1.72 -17.38
C HIS A 165 -5.68 0.41 -16.92
N VAL A 166 -6.46 -0.69 -16.92
CA VAL A 166 -5.97 -2.05 -16.69
C VAL A 166 -6.30 -2.89 -17.92
N ALA A 167 -5.30 -3.55 -18.49
CA ALA A 167 -5.50 -4.39 -19.67
C ALA A 167 -6.31 -5.65 -19.33
N LYS A 168 -7.15 -6.10 -20.27
CA LYS A 168 -7.97 -7.33 -20.11
C LYS A 168 -7.15 -8.61 -19.92
N THR A 169 -5.90 -8.58 -20.33
CA THR A 169 -4.93 -9.68 -20.20
C THR A 169 -4.21 -9.68 -18.85
N ASN A 170 -4.37 -8.61 -18.06
CA ASN A 170 -3.76 -8.53 -16.73
C ASN A 170 -4.37 -9.59 -15.79
N HIS A 171 -3.55 -10.17 -14.91
CA HIS A 171 -3.97 -11.19 -13.94
C HIS A 171 -5.12 -10.72 -13.04
N ARG A 172 -5.27 -9.40 -12.83
CA ARG A 172 -6.37 -8.81 -12.05
C ARG A 172 -7.74 -8.98 -12.70
N ALA A 173 -7.81 -9.20 -14.02
CA ALA A 173 -9.07 -9.11 -14.76
C ALA A 173 -10.14 -10.16 -14.39
N LYS A 174 -9.78 -11.28 -13.74
CA LYS A 174 -10.67 -12.43 -13.51
C LYS A 174 -10.47 -13.10 -12.14
N HIS A 175 -10.37 -12.31 -11.08
CA HIS A 175 -10.26 -12.83 -9.71
C HIS A 175 -11.24 -12.15 -8.75
N GLY A 176 -12.41 -11.74 -9.26
CA GLY A 176 -13.49 -11.18 -8.47
C GLY A 176 -13.15 -9.86 -7.79
N PHE A 177 -13.97 -9.49 -6.81
CA PHE A 177 -13.91 -8.23 -6.09
C PHE A 177 -12.49 -7.88 -5.56
N TRP A 178 -11.76 -8.85 -5.02
CA TRP A 178 -10.44 -8.63 -4.42
C TRP A 178 -9.32 -8.36 -5.45
N ALA A 179 -9.58 -8.55 -6.73
CA ALA A 179 -8.67 -8.12 -7.81
C ALA A 179 -9.12 -6.82 -8.48
N GLY A 180 -10.33 -6.34 -8.15
CA GLY A 180 -10.94 -5.16 -8.72
C GLY A 180 -10.40 -3.84 -8.14
N PRO A 181 -10.91 -2.70 -8.66
CA PRO A 181 -10.42 -1.37 -8.33
C PRO A 181 -10.57 -1.02 -6.85
N VAL A 182 -11.57 -1.59 -6.15
CA VAL A 182 -11.77 -1.33 -4.72
C VAL A 182 -10.60 -1.91 -3.90
N ALA A 183 -10.21 -3.14 -4.15
CA ALA A 183 -9.13 -3.78 -3.38
C ALA A 183 -7.73 -3.29 -3.81
N ASP A 184 -7.53 -2.93 -5.08
CA ASP A 184 -6.24 -2.46 -5.57
C ASP A 184 -6.01 -0.97 -5.30
N MET A 185 -6.98 -0.11 -5.63
CA MET A 185 -6.85 1.35 -5.52
C MET A 185 -7.56 1.94 -4.32
N GLY A 186 -8.64 1.30 -3.84
CA GLY A 186 -9.41 1.76 -2.68
C GLY A 186 -8.61 1.98 -1.40
N PRO A 187 -7.58 1.17 -1.07
CA PRO A 187 -6.72 1.43 0.08
C PRO A 187 -6.09 2.84 0.09
N TYR A 188 -5.83 3.46 -1.05
CA TYR A 188 -5.27 4.81 -1.10
C TYR A 188 -6.20 5.89 -0.55
N PRO A 189 -7.43 6.11 -1.07
CA PRO A 189 -8.34 7.09 -0.49
C PRO A 189 -8.86 6.70 0.90
N ILE A 190 -9.03 5.40 1.20
CA ILE A 190 -9.44 4.91 2.53
C ILE A 190 -8.38 5.27 3.55
N ASN A 191 -7.13 4.87 3.32
CA ASN A 191 -6.01 5.16 4.21
C ASN A 191 -5.78 6.67 4.35
N ALA A 192 -5.83 7.42 3.24
CA ALA A 192 -5.69 8.87 3.27
C ALA A 192 -6.72 9.53 4.19
N VAL A 193 -8.01 9.24 4.03
CA VAL A 193 -9.06 9.92 4.82
C VAL A 193 -9.03 9.51 6.29
N ARG A 194 -8.72 8.24 6.61
CA ARG A 194 -8.55 7.76 7.98
C ARG A 194 -7.43 8.52 8.68
N ASN A 195 -6.29 8.73 8.02
CA ASN A 195 -5.15 9.48 8.55
C ASN A 195 -5.40 10.98 8.61
N LEU A 196 -6.02 11.59 7.60
CA LEU A 196 -6.38 13.00 7.57
C LEU A 196 -7.37 13.35 8.67
N PHE A 197 -8.41 12.54 8.86
CA PHE A 197 -9.41 12.77 9.90
C PHE A 197 -8.98 12.30 11.29
N GLY A 198 -7.94 11.46 11.38
CA GLY A 198 -7.51 10.85 12.62
C GLY A 198 -8.64 10.04 13.29
N ALA A 199 -9.40 9.31 12.49
CA ALA A 199 -10.55 8.53 12.94
C ALA A 199 -10.89 7.42 11.97
N GLU A 200 -11.61 6.42 12.46
CA GLU A 200 -12.15 5.32 11.67
C GLU A 200 -13.60 5.61 11.22
N PRO A 201 -14.03 5.12 10.05
CA PRO A 201 -15.41 5.29 9.59
C PRO A 201 -16.38 4.42 10.40
N GLU A 202 -17.62 4.94 10.56
CA GLU A 202 -18.72 4.27 11.27
C GLU A 202 -19.63 3.49 10.35
N GLU A 203 -19.72 3.90 9.08
CA GLU A 203 -20.64 3.33 8.10
C GLU A 203 -20.11 3.54 6.68
N VAL A 204 -20.39 2.59 5.81
CA VAL A 204 -20.06 2.66 4.37
C VAL A 204 -21.28 2.35 3.53
N MET A 205 -21.42 3.05 2.40
CA MET A 205 -22.33 2.77 1.30
C MET A 205 -21.55 2.80 -0.01
N ALA A 206 -21.91 1.95 -0.96
CA ALA A 206 -21.24 1.89 -2.25
C ALA A 206 -22.22 1.59 -3.40
N TRP A 207 -21.89 2.11 -4.58
CA TRP A 207 -22.50 1.76 -5.86
C TRP A 207 -21.41 1.37 -6.84
N GLY A 208 -21.62 0.22 -7.48
CA GLY A 208 -20.73 -0.30 -8.50
C GLY A 208 -21.38 -0.31 -9.89
N GLN A 209 -20.55 -0.26 -10.90
CA GLN A 209 -20.93 -0.45 -12.29
C GLN A 209 -19.92 -1.36 -12.98
N LYS A 210 -20.44 -2.33 -13.73
CA LYS A 210 -19.68 -3.24 -14.56
C LYS A 210 -19.93 -2.95 -16.02
N HIS A 211 -18.90 -2.50 -16.75
CA HIS A 211 -18.98 -2.22 -18.17
C HIS A 211 -18.56 -3.46 -18.98
N LYS A 212 -19.45 -3.93 -19.86
CA LYS A 212 -19.22 -5.17 -20.65
C LYS A 212 -17.99 -5.10 -21.55
N GLU A 213 -17.68 -3.91 -22.06
CA GLU A 213 -16.54 -3.68 -22.95
C GLU A 213 -15.19 -3.95 -22.30
N PHE A 214 -15.06 -3.85 -20.98
CA PHE A 214 -13.81 -4.14 -20.27
C PHE A 214 -13.62 -5.62 -19.98
N GLY A 215 -14.70 -6.40 -19.88
CA GLY A 215 -14.64 -7.86 -19.73
C GLY A 215 -14.14 -8.36 -18.38
N PHE A 216 -14.17 -7.50 -17.34
CA PHE A 216 -13.87 -7.88 -15.96
C PHE A 216 -15.00 -8.71 -15.35
N ASP A 217 -14.72 -9.50 -14.31
CA ASP A 217 -15.73 -10.30 -13.59
C ASP A 217 -16.28 -9.57 -12.34
N PHE A 218 -15.84 -8.35 -12.08
CA PHE A 218 -16.21 -7.45 -10.97
C PHE A 218 -16.69 -6.09 -11.49
N ASP A 219 -17.20 -5.24 -10.59
CA ASP A 219 -17.50 -3.83 -10.89
C ASP A 219 -16.21 -3.07 -11.16
N ASP A 220 -16.08 -2.51 -12.36
CA ASP A 220 -14.88 -1.79 -12.80
C ASP A 220 -14.88 -0.31 -12.38
N THR A 221 -16.02 0.21 -11.97
CA THR A 221 -16.19 1.56 -11.46
C THR A 221 -17.01 1.49 -10.18
N VAL A 222 -16.46 1.96 -9.08
CA VAL A 222 -17.12 1.94 -7.76
C VAL A 222 -17.00 3.29 -7.08
N SER A 223 -18.16 3.85 -6.69
CA SER A 223 -18.26 5.06 -5.87
C SER A 223 -18.66 4.68 -4.44
N VAL A 224 -17.95 5.24 -3.47
CA VAL A 224 -18.06 4.92 -2.05
C VAL A 224 -18.37 6.18 -1.25
N LEU A 225 -19.27 6.05 -0.28
CA LEU A 225 -19.54 7.04 0.76
C LEU A 225 -19.18 6.46 2.11
N LEU A 226 -18.43 7.20 2.91
CA LEU A 226 -18.07 6.86 4.29
C LEU A 226 -18.62 7.92 5.24
N ARG A 227 -19.15 7.47 6.37
CA ARG A 227 -19.51 8.33 7.50
C ARG A 227 -18.49 8.16 8.61
N PHE A 228 -18.09 9.27 9.22
CA PHE A 228 -17.12 9.30 10.31
C PHE A 228 -17.73 9.97 11.56
N PRO A 229 -17.18 9.70 12.75
CA PRO A 229 -17.57 10.39 13.98
C PRO A 229 -17.54 11.91 13.84
N GLY A 230 -18.46 12.59 14.53
CA GLY A 230 -18.56 14.04 14.52
C GLY A 230 -19.16 14.64 13.23
N GLY A 231 -19.90 13.83 12.46
CA GLY A 231 -20.63 14.26 11.27
C GLY A 231 -19.74 14.58 10.07
N ARG A 232 -18.53 14.00 10.03
CA ARG A 232 -17.62 14.08 8.88
C ARG A 232 -17.99 13.04 7.84
N MET A 233 -17.78 13.37 6.59
CA MET A 233 -18.08 12.48 5.46
C MET A 233 -16.89 12.36 4.51
N ALA A 234 -16.77 11.20 3.86
CA ALA A 234 -15.86 11.02 2.75
C ALA A 234 -16.60 10.40 1.56
N GLN A 235 -16.18 10.82 0.37
CA GLN A 235 -16.63 10.24 -0.90
C GLN A 235 -15.41 9.97 -1.77
N PHE A 236 -15.36 8.78 -2.38
CA PHE A 236 -14.35 8.52 -3.40
C PHE A 236 -14.88 7.62 -4.51
N THR A 237 -14.27 7.72 -5.68
CA THR A 237 -14.50 6.81 -6.81
C THR A 237 -13.20 6.18 -7.23
N VAL A 238 -13.20 4.86 -7.40
CA VAL A 238 -12.11 4.10 -7.98
C VAL A 238 -12.57 3.40 -9.25
N ALA A 239 -11.75 3.43 -10.32
CA ALA A 239 -12.16 2.82 -11.57
C ALA A 239 -10.98 2.26 -12.37
N TYR A 240 -11.20 1.09 -12.99
CA TYR A 240 -10.39 0.55 -14.07
C TYR A 240 -10.99 0.95 -15.43
N GLY A 241 -10.16 0.93 -16.48
CA GLY A 241 -10.64 1.22 -17.85
C GLY A 241 -10.77 2.71 -18.21
N LEU A 242 -10.49 3.60 -17.27
CA LEU A 242 -10.50 5.04 -17.49
C LEU A 242 -9.08 5.60 -17.65
N ASN A 243 -8.99 6.84 -18.15
CA ASN A 243 -7.71 7.57 -18.18
C ASN A 243 -7.12 7.70 -16.77
N ALA A 244 -5.80 7.57 -16.66
CA ALA A 244 -5.12 7.65 -15.38
C ALA A 244 -5.28 9.04 -14.75
N HIS A 245 -5.85 9.07 -13.54
CA HIS A 245 -6.06 10.28 -12.77
C HIS A 245 -6.08 9.97 -11.28
N SER A 246 -5.53 10.86 -10.45
CA SER A 246 -5.63 10.74 -9.01
C SER A 246 -5.65 12.10 -8.34
N HIS A 247 -6.58 12.31 -7.44
CA HIS A 247 -6.61 13.48 -6.55
C HIS A 247 -7.40 13.17 -5.29
N TYR A 248 -7.20 13.98 -4.28
CA TYR A 248 -8.14 14.13 -3.17
C TYR A 248 -8.22 15.58 -2.73
N ARG A 249 -9.38 15.96 -2.13
CA ARG A 249 -9.59 17.27 -1.52
C ARG A 249 -10.19 17.12 -0.14
N VAL A 250 -9.67 17.88 0.82
CA VAL A 250 -10.23 18.01 2.17
C VAL A 250 -10.84 19.40 2.30
N HIS A 251 -12.12 19.46 2.69
CA HIS A 251 -12.81 20.71 2.95
C HIS A 251 -12.95 20.91 4.47
N GLY A 252 -12.42 22.01 4.96
CA GLY A 252 -12.59 22.48 6.32
C GLY A 252 -13.55 23.68 6.38
N THR A 253 -13.77 24.20 7.60
CA THR A 253 -14.63 25.37 7.81
C THR A 253 -13.99 26.68 7.35
N ASP A 254 -12.66 26.73 7.30
CA ASP A 254 -11.90 27.95 7.07
C ASP A 254 -11.12 27.91 5.74
N GLY A 255 -10.98 26.70 5.15
CA GLY A 255 -10.31 26.52 3.88
C GLY A 255 -10.39 25.10 3.37
N ASP A 256 -9.76 24.84 2.23
CA ASP A 256 -9.65 23.51 1.63
C ASP A 256 -8.24 23.23 1.08
N LEU A 257 -7.88 21.96 1.06
CA LEU A 257 -6.62 21.45 0.51
C LEU A 257 -6.92 20.45 -0.60
N LEU A 258 -6.52 20.76 -1.84
CA LEU A 258 -6.48 19.82 -2.95
C LEU A 258 -5.06 19.26 -3.10
N VAL A 259 -4.94 17.93 -3.17
CA VAL A 259 -3.69 17.25 -3.53
C VAL A 259 -3.86 16.56 -4.89
N GLN A 260 -3.09 17.00 -5.88
CA GLN A 260 -3.19 16.50 -7.26
C GLN A 260 -1.84 16.63 -7.99
N PRO A 261 -1.27 15.48 -8.49
CA PRO A 261 -1.76 14.12 -8.30
C PRO A 261 -1.72 13.73 -6.81
N GLY A 262 -2.64 12.81 -6.40
CA GLY A 262 -2.78 12.45 -4.99
C GLY A 262 -2.10 11.14 -4.59
N PHE A 263 -2.03 10.16 -5.51
CA PHE A 263 -1.63 8.78 -5.18
C PHE A 263 -0.59 8.19 -6.15
N THR A 264 0.03 9.01 -6.98
CA THR A 264 0.95 8.53 -8.02
C THR A 264 2.39 8.39 -7.54
N PHE A 265 3.15 7.58 -8.28
CA PHE A 265 4.61 7.49 -8.28
C PHE A 265 5.08 7.01 -9.69
N PRO A 266 6.30 7.23 -10.08
CA PRO A 266 7.18 8.28 -9.60
C PRO A 266 6.68 9.64 -10.10
N GLY A 267 6.80 10.65 -9.30
CA GLY A 267 6.43 12.01 -9.71
C GLY A 267 6.22 12.94 -8.52
N PRO A 268 6.25 14.23 -8.76
CA PRO A 268 5.96 15.20 -7.73
C PRO A 268 4.47 15.19 -7.36
N LEU A 269 4.17 15.46 -6.07
CA LEU A 269 2.83 15.75 -5.61
C LEU A 269 2.67 17.24 -5.38
N LYS A 270 1.47 17.76 -5.57
CA LYS A 270 1.18 19.19 -5.47
C LYS A 270 0.02 19.44 -4.52
N HIS A 271 0.20 20.38 -3.63
CA HIS A 271 -0.85 20.97 -2.80
C HIS A 271 -1.38 22.25 -3.45
N VAL A 272 -2.69 22.41 -3.44
CA VAL A 272 -3.37 23.68 -3.70
C VAL A 272 -4.22 23.97 -2.46
N LEU A 273 -3.76 24.93 -1.65
CA LEU A 273 -4.39 25.36 -0.41
C LEU A 273 -5.19 26.63 -0.67
N THR A 274 -6.48 26.62 -0.37
CA THR A 274 -7.35 27.79 -0.46
C THR A 274 -7.83 28.19 0.95
N MET A 275 -7.53 29.42 1.36
CA MET A 275 -7.94 29.99 2.64
C MET A 275 -8.67 31.32 2.36
N GLY A 276 -10.01 31.33 2.57
CA GLY A 276 -10.84 32.44 2.14
C GLY A 276 -10.69 32.70 0.64
N GLU A 277 -10.25 33.90 0.25
CA GLU A 277 -10.05 34.27 -1.17
C GLU A 277 -8.60 33.98 -1.66
N THR A 278 -7.71 33.50 -0.80
CA THR A 278 -6.31 33.29 -1.13
C THR A 278 -6.06 31.82 -1.47
N THR A 279 -5.47 31.57 -2.64
CA THR A 279 -5.02 30.25 -3.06
C THR A 279 -3.49 30.24 -3.20
N THR A 280 -2.86 29.25 -2.59
CA THR A 280 -1.41 29.01 -2.69
C THR A 280 -1.14 27.61 -3.22
N GLU A 281 -0.09 27.49 -4.02
CA GLU A 281 0.34 26.22 -4.60
C GLU A 281 1.72 25.84 -4.08
N ARG A 282 1.92 24.57 -3.73
CA ARG A 282 3.22 24.03 -3.36
C ARG A 282 3.45 22.70 -4.04
N THR A 283 4.51 22.60 -4.83
CA THR A 283 4.96 21.33 -5.43
C THR A 283 6.05 20.72 -4.54
N PHE A 284 5.86 19.45 -4.20
CA PHE A 284 6.83 18.64 -3.47
C PHE A 284 7.65 17.85 -4.49
N PRO A 285 8.99 17.85 -4.37
CA PRO A 285 9.82 17.06 -5.27
C PRO A 285 9.45 15.57 -5.24
N ALA A 286 9.65 14.90 -6.38
CA ALA A 286 9.50 13.46 -6.45
C ALA A 286 10.56 12.79 -5.55
N VAL A 287 10.12 11.83 -4.74
CA VAL A 287 10.96 10.99 -3.88
C VAL A 287 10.74 9.52 -4.20
N ASP A 288 11.71 8.68 -3.83
CA ASP A 288 11.54 7.23 -3.87
C ASP A 288 10.73 6.75 -2.66
N GLN A 289 9.41 6.61 -2.86
CA GLN A 289 8.49 6.19 -1.82
C GLN A 289 8.75 4.75 -1.37
N PHE A 290 9.17 3.85 -2.28
CA PHE A 290 9.49 2.44 -1.97
C PHE A 290 10.85 2.29 -1.30
N GLY A 291 11.85 3.03 -1.78
CA GLY A 291 13.14 3.13 -1.08
C GLY A 291 12.96 3.70 0.33
N GLY A 292 12.10 4.71 0.49
CA GLY A 292 11.79 5.34 1.77
C GLY A 292 11.16 4.35 2.77
N GLU A 293 10.12 3.62 2.38
CA GLU A 293 9.50 2.62 3.25
C GLU A 293 10.45 1.46 3.58
N THR A 294 11.26 1.03 2.61
CA THR A 294 12.25 -0.04 2.83
C THR A 294 13.34 0.40 3.80
N HIS A 295 13.85 1.63 3.63
CA HIS A 295 14.82 2.23 4.55
C HIS A 295 14.26 2.31 5.97
N TYR A 296 13.05 2.85 6.12
CA TYR A 296 12.37 2.96 7.41
C TYR A 296 12.13 1.59 8.07
N PHE A 297 11.63 0.62 7.31
CA PHE A 297 11.38 -0.72 7.85
C PHE A 297 12.68 -1.41 8.29
N SER A 298 13.74 -1.31 7.49
CA SER A 298 15.06 -1.81 7.88
C SER A 298 15.60 -1.14 9.13
N ASP A 299 15.36 0.17 9.28
CA ASP A 299 15.75 0.89 10.51
C ASP A 299 14.95 0.43 11.73
N CYS A 300 13.65 0.13 11.57
CA CYS A 300 12.86 -0.50 12.63
C CYS A 300 13.39 -1.88 13.04
N ILE A 301 13.81 -2.69 12.06
CA ILE A 301 14.38 -4.03 12.32
C ILE A 301 15.73 -3.90 13.05
N LEU A 302 16.63 -3.07 12.54
CA LEU A 302 18.00 -2.91 13.07
C LEU A 302 18.02 -2.34 14.51
N HIS A 303 17.04 -1.52 14.87
CA HIS A 303 16.96 -0.85 16.18
C HIS A 303 15.82 -1.38 17.05
N ASP A 304 15.21 -2.51 16.67
CA ASP A 304 14.09 -3.16 17.38
C ASP A 304 12.93 -2.22 17.72
N ARG A 305 12.55 -1.36 16.76
CA ARG A 305 11.41 -0.44 16.89
C ARG A 305 10.17 -1.03 16.27
N ALA A 306 8.99 -0.71 16.81
CA ALA A 306 7.72 -1.02 16.18
C ALA A 306 7.57 -0.21 14.87
N PRO A 307 7.21 -0.84 13.74
CA PRO A 307 6.95 -0.11 12.51
C PRO A 307 5.57 0.55 12.50
N GLU A 308 5.43 1.64 11.76
CA GLU A 308 4.20 2.27 11.33
C GLU A 308 4.32 2.48 9.80
N PRO A 309 3.37 1.99 9.00
CA PRO A 309 2.11 1.29 9.34
C PRO A 309 2.30 -0.19 9.68
N ASP A 310 1.60 -0.65 10.69
CA ASP A 310 1.65 -2.02 11.19
C ASP A 310 0.47 -2.88 10.67
N GLY A 311 0.32 -4.10 11.22
CA GLY A 311 -0.77 -4.99 10.85
C GLY A 311 -2.15 -4.50 11.31
N GLN A 312 -2.25 -3.67 12.37
CA GLN A 312 -3.51 -3.06 12.77
C GLN A 312 -3.99 -2.06 11.71
N GLU A 313 -3.08 -1.26 11.16
CA GLU A 313 -3.39 -0.34 10.06
C GLU A 313 -3.92 -1.10 8.84
N GLY A 314 -3.26 -2.22 8.48
CA GLY A 314 -3.70 -3.07 7.39
C GLY A 314 -5.07 -3.71 7.61
N LEU A 315 -5.32 -4.22 8.81
CA LEU A 315 -6.62 -4.79 9.21
C LEU A 315 -7.75 -3.76 9.06
N LEU A 316 -7.54 -2.53 9.53
CA LEU A 316 -8.56 -1.48 9.48
C LEU A 316 -8.95 -1.12 8.04
N ASP A 317 -8.01 -1.07 7.10
CA ASP A 317 -8.31 -0.87 5.68
C ASP A 317 -9.06 -2.08 5.09
N VAL A 318 -8.65 -3.32 5.40
CA VAL A 318 -9.32 -4.54 4.92
C VAL A 318 -10.78 -4.60 5.40
N ARG A 319 -11.07 -4.18 6.63
CA ARG A 319 -12.44 -4.08 7.16
C ARG A 319 -13.31 -3.14 6.33
N VAL A 320 -12.79 -1.97 5.97
CA VAL A 320 -13.51 -1.01 5.12
C VAL A 320 -13.71 -1.59 3.72
N VAL A 321 -12.68 -2.18 3.11
CA VAL A 321 -12.78 -2.83 1.79
C VAL A 321 -13.81 -3.95 1.80
N ALA A 322 -13.80 -4.82 2.81
CA ALA A 322 -14.78 -5.90 2.96
C ALA A 322 -16.21 -5.37 3.13
N ALA A 323 -16.38 -4.29 3.89
CA ALA A 323 -17.69 -3.64 4.07
C ALA A 323 -18.19 -2.98 2.77
N ILE A 324 -17.30 -2.43 1.94
CA ILE A 324 -17.64 -1.96 0.58
C ILE A 324 -18.17 -3.14 -0.25
N GLY A 325 -17.52 -4.28 -0.22
CA GLY A 325 -18.00 -5.49 -0.91
C GLY A 325 -19.40 -5.88 -0.48
N ARG A 326 -19.67 -5.94 0.83
CA ARG A 326 -21.01 -6.22 1.36
C ARG A 326 -22.06 -5.17 0.98
N ALA A 327 -21.67 -3.88 0.92
CA ALA A 327 -22.57 -2.81 0.49
C ALA A 327 -22.95 -2.95 -0.99
N LEU A 328 -22.00 -3.34 -1.85
CA LEU A 328 -22.27 -3.62 -3.27
C LEU A 328 -23.20 -4.82 -3.46
N GLU A 329 -23.01 -5.91 -2.68
CA GLU A 329 -23.82 -7.12 -2.74
C GLU A 329 -25.25 -6.90 -2.24
N THR A 330 -25.40 -6.17 -1.14
CA THR A 330 -26.70 -6.00 -0.47
C THR A 330 -27.50 -4.79 -0.95
N GLY A 331 -26.82 -3.80 -1.53
CA GLY A 331 -27.41 -2.49 -1.85
C GLY A 331 -27.75 -1.64 -0.62
N HIS A 332 -27.26 -2.02 0.56
CA HIS A 332 -27.55 -1.32 1.82
C HIS A 332 -26.27 -0.82 2.52
N PRO A 333 -26.36 0.26 3.31
CA PRO A 333 -25.26 0.70 4.16
C PRO A 333 -24.79 -0.39 5.10
N GLN A 334 -23.48 -0.44 5.35
CA GLN A 334 -22.84 -1.39 6.26
C GLN A 334 -22.24 -0.63 7.43
N GLY A 335 -22.65 -0.96 8.66
CA GLY A 335 -22.05 -0.44 9.88
C GLY A 335 -20.65 -1.01 10.09
N LEU A 336 -19.75 -0.20 10.63
CA LEU A 336 -18.41 -0.56 11.04
C LEU A 336 -18.26 -0.36 12.54
N GLU A 337 -17.81 -1.39 13.25
CA GLU A 337 -17.45 -1.23 14.65
C GLU A 337 -16.25 -0.29 14.78
N LEU A 338 -16.37 0.72 15.62
CA LEU A 338 -15.30 1.67 15.85
C LEU A 338 -14.14 0.98 16.58
N MET A 339 -12.99 1.06 15.99
CA MET A 339 -11.73 0.67 16.62
C MET A 339 -10.89 1.91 16.89
N VAL A 340 -10.23 1.93 18.04
CA VAL A 340 -9.28 2.99 18.37
C VAL A 340 -7.92 2.61 17.80
N ARG A 341 -7.30 3.58 17.13
CA ARG A 341 -5.92 3.48 16.67
C ARG A 341 -5.07 4.50 17.41
N ASP A 342 -3.97 4.04 18.01
CA ASP A 342 -3.11 4.89 18.82
C ASP A 342 -1.89 5.45 18.05
N VAL A 343 -1.52 4.80 16.94
CA VAL A 343 -0.33 5.17 16.14
C VAL A 343 -0.77 5.72 14.79
N TYR A 344 -0.13 6.80 14.38
CA TYR A 344 -0.40 7.50 13.12
C TYR A 344 0.91 7.91 12.45
N PRO A 345 0.94 8.05 11.11
CA PRO A 345 2.12 8.55 10.42
C PRO A 345 2.47 9.97 10.85
N THR A 346 3.76 10.24 10.93
CA THR A 346 4.30 11.52 11.36
C THR A 346 5.25 12.09 10.31
N PRO A 347 5.47 13.43 10.27
CA PRO A 347 6.45 14.04 9.37
C PRO A 347 7.87 13.47 9.47
N ALA A 348 8.22 12.84 10.62
CA ALA A 348 9.55 12.22 10.80
C ALA A 348 9.79 10.99 9.91
N GLN A 349 8.74 10.42 9.32
CA GLN A 349 8.85 9.30 8.38
C GLN A 349 9.15 9.75 6.93
N ALA A 350 9.10 11.06 6.66
CA ALA A 350 9.31 11.58 5.31
C ALA A 350 10.67 11.15 4.75
N THR A 351 10.66 10.48 3.60
CA THR A 351 11.89 10.14 2.89
C THR A 351 12.43 11.34 2.12
N ALA A 352 13.76 11.43 2.06
CA ALA A 352 14.48 12.36 1.18
C ALA A 352 15.21 11.61 0.04
N LEU A 353 15.02 10.30 -0.08
CA LEU A 353 15.65 9.52 -1.15
C LEU A 353 15.12 9.99 -2.51
N PRO A 354 16.02 10.29 -3.48
CA PRO A 354 15.60 10.75 -4.79
C PRO A 354 14.86 9.65 -5.55
N ALA A 355 13.86 10.03 -6.34
CA ALA A 355 13.12 9.10 -7.19
C ALA A 355 14.04 8.35 -8.14
N VAL A 356 13.76 7.06 -8.34
CA VAL A 356 14.51 6.16 -9.22
C VAL A 356 13.69 5.84 -10.46
N ALA A 357 14.32 5.90 -11.63
CA ALA A 357 13.67 5.46 -12.87
C ALA A 357 13.57 3.92 -12.89
N PRO A 358 12.42 3.35 -13.29
CA PRO A 358 12.28 1.91 -13.40
C PRO A 358 13.20 1.36 -14.51
N PRO A 359 13.90 0.24 -14.25
CA PRO A 359 14.68 -0.44 -15.30
C PRO A 359 13.74 -1.17 -16.28
N PRO A 360 14.25 -1.62 -17.43
CA PRO A 360 13.49 -2.49 -18.32
C PRO A 360 12.99 -3.74 -17.59
N PHE A 361 11.71 -4.08 -17.76
CA PHE A 361 11.10 -5.23 -17.11
C PHE A 361 11.53 -6.56 -17.73
N VAL A 362 11.59 -7.60 -16.91
CA VAL A 362 11.85 -8.98 -17.33
C VAL A 362 10.58 -9.79 -17.10
N ASN A 363 9.95 -10.26 -18.16
CA ASN A 363 8.71 -11.06 -18.12
C ASN A 363 7.66 -10.46 -17.15
N ALA A 364 7.52 -9.14 -17.16
CA ALA A 364 6.53 -8.39 -16.40
C ALA A 364 6.08 -7.18 -17.20
N ALA A 365 4.84 -6.76 -17.02
CA ALA A 365 4.27 -5.61 -17.70
C ALA A 365 3.54 -4.70 -16.71
N GLU A 366 3.46 -3.42 -17.05
CA GLU A 366 2.60 -2.47 -16.33
C GLU A 366 1.13 -2.92 -16.45
N PRO A 367 0.28 -2.62 -15.46
CA PRO A 367 -1.13 -3.00 -15.47
C PRO A 367 -1.87 -2.59 -16.75
N SER A 368 -1.50 -1.47 -17.35
CA SER A 368 -2.08 -0.94 -18.59
C SER A 368 -1.67 -1.69 -19.87
N LYS A 369 -0.61 -2.46 -19.81
CA LYS A 369 -0.04 -3.20 -20.97
C LYS A 369 -0.33 -4.71 -20.92
N GLY A 370 -0.78 -5.23 -19.79
CA GLY A 370 -1.19 -6.63 -19.61
C GLY A 370 -0.10 -7.60 -19.26
#